data_7963b8a919acdc8495a7c72cc64c4886
#
_entry.id   7963b8a919acdc8495a7c72cc64c4886
#
_cell.length_a   1.000
_cell.length_b   1.000
_cell.length_c   1.000
_cell.angle_alpha   90.00
_cell.angle_beta   90.00
_cell.angle_gamma   90.00
#
_symmetry.space_group_name_H-M   'P 1'
#
loop_
_entity.id
_entity.type
_entity.pdbx_description
1 polymer ?
#
loop_
_entity_poly.entity_id
_entity_poly.type
_entity_poly.pdbx_seq_one_letter_code
_entity_poly.pdbx_strand_id
1 'polypeptide(L)'
;MKLTVNRIVKNWDGASKIKYTTTGFVENPMGPGRRFAKQNIDNELWEDAFKQFNLTNIKKDPLYGNILMNHYKDDAFTHIHQDESQEGHVHVRANVMLKKPEEGGDIIIDDNTYQIEVNDLWLVLASMEKHGSTPIKNGERLLFSFGASVPEKEVEKILQ
;
A
#
# COMPACT_ATOMS: atom_id res chain seq x y z
N MET A 1 -3.72 -5.97 -17.49
CA MET A 1 -2.72 -6.76 -16.72
C MET A 1 -3.45 -7.49 -15.61
N LYS A 2 -3.19 -8.77 -15.47
CA LYS A 2 -3.93 -9.61 -14.53
C LYS A 2 -3.00 -10.38 -13.61
N LEU A 3 -3.29 -10.34 -12.31
CA LEU A 3 -2.52 -11.10 -11.33
C LEU A 3 -2.95 -12.57 -11.31
N THR A 4 -1.99 -13.47 -11.10
CA THR A 4 -2.25 -14.89 -10.86
C THR A 4 -2.47 -15.20 -9.38
N VAL A 5 -2.19 -14.24 -8.52
CA VAL A 5 -2.40 -14.32 -7.07
C VAL A 5 -3.57 -13.43 -6.66
N ASN A 6 -4.17 -13.71 -5.51
CA ASN A 6 -5.19 -12.82 -4.95
C ASN A 6 -4.53 -11.50 -4.55
N ARG A 7 -5.06 -10.39 -5.05
CA ARG A 7 -4.58 -9.06 -4.70
C ARG A 7 -4.80 -8.73 -3.24
N ILE A 8 -5.86 -9.27 -2.65
CA ILE A 8 -6.28 -8.95 -1.28
C ILE A 8 -6.18 -10.20 -0.42
N VAL A 9 -5.46 -10.10 0.68
CA VAL A 9 -5.43 -11.11 1.73
C VAL A 9 -6.34 -10.62 2.84
N LYS A 10 -7.49 -11.28 2.99
CA LYS A 10 -8.49 -10.89 3.98
C LYS A 10 -8.00 -11.23 5.38
N ASN A 11 -8.15 -10.27 6.30
CA ASN A 11 -7.81 -10.45 7.70
C ASN A 11 -6.43 -11.08 7.91
N TRP A 12 -5.41 -10.40 7.38
CA TRP A 12 -4.03 -10.88 7.44
C TRP A 12 -3.55 -10.97 8.89
N ASP A 13 -3.00 -12.12 9.29
CA ASP A 13 -2.52 -12.36 10.64
C ASP A 13 -1.46 -11.34 11.08
N GLY A 14 -0.63 -10.89 10.16
CA GLY A 14 0.41 -9.90 10.44
C GLY A 14 -0.12 -8.53 10.85
N ALA A 15 -1.38 -8.20 10.52
CA ALA A 15 -1.95 -6.90 10.82
C ALA A 15 -1.91 -6.58 12.33
N SER A 16 -2.21 -7.56 13.17
CA SER A 16 -2.20 -7.40 14.64
C SER A 16 -0.79 -7.30 15.20
N LYS A 17 0.22 -7.64 14.43
CA LYS A 17 1.64 -7.59 14.84
C LYS A 17 2.31 -6.26 14.48
N ILE A 18 1.66 -5.41 13.72
CA ILE A 18 2.20 -4.11 13.35
C ILE A 18 2.24 -3.20 14.57
N LYS A 19 3.42 -2.69 14.88
CA LYS A 19 3.61 -1.67 15.91
C LYS A 19 3.79 -0.35 15.18
N TYR A 20 2.96 0.62 15.51
CA TYR A 20 3.02 1.91 14.83
C TYR A 20 2.83 3.06 15.83
N THR A 21 3.27 4.24 15.43
CA THR A 21 3.04 5.48 16.18
C THR A 21 2.09 6.37 15.38
N THR A 22 1.32 7.17 16.11
CA THR A 22 0.41 8.16 15.52
C THR A 22 0.92 9.58 15.73
N THR A 23 2.23 9.72 15.95
CA THR A 23 2.89 11.01 16.15
C THR A 23 3.81 11.29 14.96
N GLY A 24 4.20 12.56 14.81
CA GLY A 24 5.14 12.94 13.76
C GLY A 24 4.53 13.02 12.38
N PHE A 25 3.21 13.16 12.27
CA PHE A 25 2.57 13.34 10.98
C PHE A 25 2.93 14.70 10.37
N VAL A 26 3.27 14.66 9.10
CA VAL A 26 3.46 15.86 8.27
C VAL A 26 2.47 15.84 7.12
N GLU A 27 2.04 17.03 6.70
CA GLU A 27 1.10 17.11 5.58
C GLU A 27 1.75 16.63 4.29
N ASN A 28 0.97 15.89 3.51
CA ASN A 28 1.39 15.47 2.19
C ASN A 28 1.10 16.62 1.21
N PRO A 29 2.13 17.20 0.55
CA PRO A 29 1.93 18.31 -0.37
C PRO A 29 1.10 17.94 -1.59
N MET A 30 0.90 16.64 -1.86
CA MET A 30 0.16 16.14 -3.00
C MET A 30 -1.33 16.00 -2.75
N GLY A 31 -1.82 16.32 -1.56
CA GLY A 31 -3.25 16.19 -1.28
C GLY A 31 -3.67 16.83 0.04
N PRO A 32 -4.62 17.79 0.02
CA PRO A 32 -5.18 18.34 1.24
C PRO A 32 -5.83 17.25 2.09
N GLY A 33 -5.69 17.36 3.41
CA GLY A 33 -6.26 16.37 4.35
C GLY A 33 -5.48 15.07 4.44
N ARG A 34 -4.40 14.92 3.68
CA ARG A 34 -3.50 13.76 3.75
C ARG A 34 -2.27 14.10 4.56
N ARG A 35 -1.91 13.20 5.47
CA ARG A 35 -0.68 13.32 6.25
C ARG A 35 0.02 11.97 6.28
N PHE A 36 1.31 11.98 6.50
CA PHE A 36 2.07 10.75 6.65
C PHE A 36 3.07 10.86 7.78
N ALA A 37 3.42 9.72 8.36
CA ALA A 37 4.48 9.61 9.36
C ALA A 37 5.34 8.40 9.02
N LYS A 38 6.66 8.57 9.10
CA LYS A 38 7.59 7.46 8.88
C LYS A 38 7.45 6.44 10.00
N GLN A 39 7.52 5.18 9.65
CA GLN A 39 7.37 4.05 10.54
C GLN A 39 8.52 3.07 10.37
N ASN A 40 8.57 2.10 11.26
CA ASN A 40 9.47 0.94 11.16
C ASN A 40 8.63 -0.33 11.16
N ILE A 41 9.17 -1.39 10.60
CA ILE A 41 8.55 -2.71 10.61
C ILE A 41 9.64 -3.76 10.81
N ASP A 42 9.32 -4.82 11.53
CA ASP A 42 10.22 -5.96 11.66
C ASP A 42 10.42 -6.60 10.30
N ASN A 43 11.65 -6.99 10.01
CA ASN A 43 12.02 -7.54 8.72
C ASN A 43 11.21 -8.80 8.37
N GLU A 44 10.98 -9.67 9.36
CA GLU A 44 10.18 -10.88 9.16
C GLU A 44 8.74 -10.55 8.77
N LEU A 45 8.15 -9.53 9.38
CA LEU A 45 6.79 -9.12 9.08
C LEU A 45 6.71 -8.50 7.68
N TRP A 46 7.70 -7.70 7.31
CA TRP A 46 7.82 -7.11 5.98
C TRP A 46 7.92 -8.20 4.89
N GLU A 47 8.78 -9.19 5.12
CA GLU A 47 8.93 -10.31 4.20
C GLU A 47 7.65 -11.15 4.11
N ASP A 48 6.99 -11.41 5.24
CA ASP A 48 5.75 -12.18 5.27
C ASP A 48 4.65 -11.51 4.44
N ALA A 49 4.51 -10.19 4.55
CA ALA A 49 3.51 -9.47 3.78
C ALA A 49 3.67 -9.68 2.28
N PHE A 50 4.89 -9.61 1.77
CA PHE A 50 5.12 -9.82 0.33
C PHE A 50 5.04 -11.29 -0.06
N LYS A 51 5.40 -12.19 0.86
CA LYS A 51 5.27 -13.63 0.64
C LYS A 51 3.81 -14.05 0.42
N GLN A 52 2.86 -13.33 1.02
CA GLN A 52 1.44 -13.57 0.78
C GLN A 52 1.07 -13.47 -0.70
N PHE A 53 1.87 -12.78 -1.49
CA PHE A 53 1.68 -12.58 -2.93
C PHE A 53 2.72 -13.32 -3.77
N ASN A 54 3.42 -14.29 -3.18
CA ASN A 54 4.49 -15.06 -3.84
C ASN A 54 5.68 -14.20 -4.29
N LEU A 55 5.93 -13.10 -3.58
CA LEU A 55 7.08 -12.24 -3.81
C LEU A 55 8.10 -12.49 -2.70
N THR A 56 9.18 -13.19 -3.03
CA THR A 56 10.19 -13.61 -2.05
C THR A 56 11.57 -13.00 -2.30
N ASN A 57 11.87 -12.62 -3.54
CA ASN A 57 13.12 -11.95 -3.88
C ASN A 57 12.89 -10.44 -3.89
N ILE A 58 12.85 -9.86 -2.69
CA ILE A 58 12.55 -8.46 -2.48
C ILE A 58 13.68 -7.76 -1.74
N LYS A 59 13.81 -6.47 -1.98
CA LYS A 59 14.75 -5.62 -1.26
C LYS A 59 14.14 -4.25 -0.99
N LYS A 60 14.75 -3.47 -0.10
CA LYS A 60 14.31 -2.10 0.15
C LYS A 60 14.46 -1.29 -1.13
N ASP A 61 13.43 -0.51 -1.46
CA ASP A 61 13.45 0.33 -2.64
C ASP A 61 14.31 1.57 -2.37
N PRO A 62 15.34 1.84 -3.19
CA PRO A 62 16.18 3.03 -3.00
C PRO A 62 15.45 4.35 -3.30
N LEU A 63 14.37 4.31 -4.08
CA LEU A 63 13.58 5.50 -4.41
C LEU A 63 12.45 5.74 -3.40
N TYR A 64 11.75 4.67 -3.00
CA TYR A 64 10.56 4.75 -2.15
C TYR A 64 10.63 3.75 -1.00
N GLY A 65 11.80 3.57 -0.40
CA GLY A 65 12.02 2.59 0.66
C GLY A 65 11.37 2.90 2.00
N ASN A 66 10.53 3.92 2.05
CA ASN A 66 9.91 4.34 3.28
C ASN A 66 8.73 3.46 3.68
N ILE A 67 8.64 3.20 4.97
CA ILE A 67 7.49 2.58 5.60
C ILE A 67 6.70 3.73 6.19
N LEU A 68 5.44 3.83 5.83
CA LEU A 68 4.62 5.00 6.13
C LEU A 68 3.30 4.62 6.76
N MET A 69 2.88 5.42 7.72
CA MET A 69 1.50 5.52 8.13
C MET A 69 0.88 6.68 7.35
N ASN A 70 -0.18 6.42 6.60
CA ASN A 70 -0.92 7.43 5.87
C ASN A 70 -2.26 7.69 6.55
N HIS A 71 -2.53 8.94 6.83
CA HIS A 71 -3.76 9.40 7.48
C HIS A 71 -4.54 10.28 6.51
N TYR A 72 -5.83 9.99 6.35
CA TYR A 72 -6.75 10.71 5.47
C TYR A 72 -7.96 11.16 6.26
N LYS A 73 -8.35 12.41 6.08
CA LYS A 73 -9.57 12.99 6.67
C LYS A 73 -10.16 14.04 5.74
N ASP A 74 -11.39 14.46 6.01
CA ASP A 74 -12.01 15.64 5.37
C ASP A 74 -11.92 15.65 3.84
N ASP A 75 -12.56 14.69 3.18
CA ASP A 75 -12.62 14.53 1.73
C ASP A 75 -11.26 14.21 1.07
N ALA A 76 -10.25 13.84 1.85
CA ALA A 76 -8.93 13.51 1.31
C ALA A 76 -8.98 12.26 0.42
N PHE A 77 -8.15 12.27 -0.60
CA PHE A 77 -8.03 11.15 -1.54
C PHE A 77 -6.62 11.11 -2.10
N THR A 78 -6.29 10.01 -2.76
CA THR A 78 -5.04 9.88 -3.51
C THR A 78 -5.34 10.02 -4.99
N HIS A 79 -4.69 10.95 -5.66
CA HIS A 79 -4.80 11.09 -7.11
C HIS A 79 -4.35 9.80 -7.80
N ILE A 80 -4.98 9.50 -8.93
CA ILE A 80 -4.54 8.38 -9.76
C ILE A 80 -3.15 8.72 -10.30
N HIS A 81 -2.20 7.86 -10.01
CA HIS A 81 -0.81 8.04 -10.39
C HIS A 81 -0.09 6.70 -10.51
N GLN A 82 1.11 6.75 -11.00
CA GLN A 82 2.01 5.62 -11.11
C GLN A 82 3.35 6.05 -10.52
N ASP A 83 3.96 5.21 -9.70
CA ASP A 83 5.25 5.52 -9.10
C ASP A 83 6.38 5.19 -10.08
N GLU A 84 7.55 5.74 -9.83
CA GLU A 84 8.75 5.38 -10.56
C GLU A 84 9.38 4.12 -9.97
N SER A 85 10.25 3.49 -10.75
CA SER A 85 10.99 2.32 -10.30
C SER A 85 12.46 2.41 -10.69
N GLN A 86 13.27 1.66 -9.98
CA GLN A 86 14.65 1.42 -10.38
C GLN A 86 14.66 0.59 -11.66
N GLU A 87 15.60 0.86 -12.57
CA GLU A 87 15.72 0.12 -13.81
C GLU A 87 15.82 -1.39 -13.57
N GLY A 88 15.08 -2.17 -14.35
CA GLY A 88 15.03 -3.63 -14.22
C GLY A 88 14.22 -4.14 -13.04
N HIS A 89 13.58 -3.25 -12.30
CA HIS A 89 12.81 -3.58 -11.09
C HIS A 89 11.41 -2.98 -11.15
N VAL A 90 10.54 -3.52 -10.33
CA VAL A 90 9.19 -3.00 -10.13
C VAL A 90 9.11 -2.52 -8.68
N HIS A 91 8.62 -1.31 -8.47
CA HIS A 91 8.25 -0.84 -7.14
C HIS A 91 6.90 -1.43 -6.78
N VAL A 92 6.85 -2.16 -5.69
CA VAL A 92 5.62 -2.75 -5.19
C VAL A 92 5.32 -2.21 -3.80
N ARG A 93 4.03 -2.08 -3.50
CA ARG A 93 3.61 -1.70 -2.16
C ARG A 93 2.61 -2.70 -1.62
N ALA A 94 2.81 -3.05 -0.35
CA ALA A 94 1.84 -3.80 0.42
C ALA A 94 1.24 -2.84 1.45
N ASN A 95 -0.07 -2.83 1.56
CA ASN A 95 -0.80 -1.90 2.40
C ASN A 95 -1.74 -2.64 3.33
N VAL A 96 -1.89 -2.13 4.54
CA VAL A 96 -2.83 -2.67 5.53
C VAL A 96 -3.77 -1.56 5.96
N MET A 97 -5.08 -1.85 5.93
CA MET A 97 -6.09 -0.93 6.43
C MET A 97 -6.17 -1.05 7.95
N LEU A 98 -5.79 0.00 8.66
CA LEU A 98 -5.86 0.01 10.14
C LEU A 98 -7.13 0.67 10.66
N LYS A 99 -7.62 1.68 9.94
CA LYS A 99 -8.88 2.35 10.26
C LYS A 99 -9.57 2.73 8.95
N LYS A 100 -10.85 2.48 8.87
CA LYS A 100 -11.67 2.71 7.68
C LYS A 100 -12.72 3.79 7.95
N PRO A 101 -12.96 4.74 7.01
CA PRO A 101 -14.08 5.68 7.12
C PRO A 101 -15.41 4.96 6.91
N GLU A 102 -16.51 5.63 7.27
CA GLU A 102 -17.86 5.08 7.03
C GLU A 102 -18.17 5.00 5.55
N GLU A 103 -17.71 5.97 4.77
CA GLU A 103 -17.96 6.04 3.33
C GLU A 103 -16.71 6.49 2.59
N GLY A 104 -16.60 6.06 1.34
CA GLY A 104 -15.53 6.46 0.47
C GLY A 104 -14.18 5.84 0.86
N GLY A 105 -13.13 6.40 0.30
CA GLY A 105 -11.79 5.88 0.50
C GLY A 105 -11.57 4.53 -0.18
N ASP A 106 -12.36 4.20 -1.19
CA ASP A 106 -12.19 2.97 -1.96
C ASP A 106 -10.88 3.01 -2.72
N ILE A 107 -10.23 1.88 -2.80
CA ILE A 107 -8.95 1.76 -3.49
C ILE A 107 -9.20 1.54 -4.98
N ILE A 108 -8.52 2.34 -5.80
CA ILE A 108 -8.60 2.26 -7.26
C ILE A 108 -7.26 1.75 -7.77
N ILE A 109 -7.29 0.66 -8.54
CA ILE A 109 -6.10 0.12 -9.20
C ILE A 109 -6.47 -0.16 -10.66
N ASP A 110 -5.82 0.53 -11.57
CA ASP A 110 -6.19 0.61 -12.97
C ASP A 110 -7.67 1.04 -13.06
N ASP A 111 -8.53 0.30 -13.73
CA ASP A 111 -9.94 0.66 -13.86
C ASP A 111 -10.84 -0.05 -12.83
N ASN A 112 -10.26 -0.69 -11.83
CA ASN A 112 -11.00 -1.46 -10.84
C ASN A 112 -11.04 -0.74 -9.49
N THR A 113 -12.19 -0.81 -8.84
CA THR A 113 -12.38 -0.27 -7.49
C THR A 113 -12.51 -1.44 -6.51
N TYR A 114 -11.76 -1.36 -5.42
CA TYR A 114 -11.73 -2.39 -4.39
C TYR A 114 -12.20 -1.83 -3.07
N GLN A 115 -13.06 -2.57 -2.38
CA GLN A 115 -13.43 -2.29 -1.01
C GLN A 115 -12.53 -3.10 -0.10
N ILE A 116 -11.78 -2.41 0.73
CA ILE A 116 -10.81 -3.01 1.64
C ILE A 116 -11.34 -2.87 3.06
N GLU A 117 -11.31 -3.95 3.81
CA GLU A 117 -11.74 -3.96 5.20
C GLU A 117 -10.55 -3.80 6.16
N VAL A 118 -10.83 -3.46 7.40
CA VAL A 118 -9.80 -3.35 8.43
C VAL A 118 -9.06 -4.69 8.56
N ASN A 119 -7.74 -4.64 8.65
CA ASN A 119 -6.81 -5.76 8.72
C ASN A 119 -6.60 -6.52 7.40
N ASP A 120 -7.21 -6.07 6.31
CA ASP A 120 -6.88 -6.61 5.00
C ASP A 120 -5.52 -6.07 4.53
N LEU A 121 -4.78 -6.95 3.88
CA LEU A 121 -3.52 -6.63 3.22
C LEU A 121 -3.74 -6.66 1.71
N TRP A 122 -3.28 -5.65 1.00
CA TRP A 122 -3.39 -5.67 -0.47
C TRP A 122 -2.11 -5.23 -1.15
N LEU A 123 -1.92 -5.76 -2.35
CA LEU A 123 -0.76 -5.50 -3.18
C LEU A 123 -1.07 -4.49 -4.27
N VAL A 124 -0.15 -3.56 -4.49
CA VAL A 124 -0.15 -2.67 -5.65
C VAL A 124 1.20 -2.79 -6.33
N LEU A 125 1.20 -3.07 -7.63
CA LEU A 125 2.41 -2.99 -8.45
C LEU A 125 2.59 -1.51 -8.82
N ALA A 126 3.09 -0.74 -7.88
CA ALA A 126 2.98 0.72 -7.88
C ALA A 126 3.63 1.42 -9.07
N SER A 127 4.69 0.83 -9.65
CA SER A 127 5.33 1.38 -10.83
C SER A 127 4.76 0.85 -12.15
N MET A 128 3.81 -0.08 -12.10
CA MET A 128 3.17 -0.67 -13.28
C MET A 128 1.67 -0.36 -13.36
N GLU A 129 1.02 -0.18 -12.23
CA GLU A 129 -0.43 0.01 -12.15
C GLU A 129 -0.75 1.44 -11.74
N LYS A 130 -1.69 2.05 -12.44
CA LYS A 130 -2.24 3.35 -12.04
C LYS A 130 -3.09 3.13 -10.80
N HIS A 131 -2.86 3.89 -9.75
CA HIS A 131 -3.56 3.65 -8.49
C HIS A 131 -3.85 4.95 -7.74
N GLY A 132 -4.86 4.89 -6.91
CA GLY A 132 -5.31 5.99 -6.09
C GLY A 132 -6.46 5.57 -5.21
N SER A 133 -7.24 6.54 -4.75
CA SER A 133 -8.41 6.26 -3.92
C SER A 133 -9.46 7.34 -4.08
N THR A 134 -10.71 6.98 -3.81
CA THR A 134 -11.80 7.93 -3.80
C THR A 134 -11.77 8.78 -2.52
N PRO A 135 -12.41 9.97 -2.51
CA PRO A 135 -12.47 10.78 -1.29
C PRO A 135 -13.13 10.03 -0.13
N ILE A 136 -12.57 10.23 1.06
CA ILE A 136 -13.17 9.68 2.27
C ILE A 136 -14.32 10.57 2.74
N LYS A 137 -15.32 9.96 3.38
CA LYS A 137 -16.45 10.67 3.97
C LYS A 137 -16.80 10.03 5.31
N ASN A 138 -17.16 10.87 6.28
CA ASN A 138 -17.60 10.42 7.60
C ASN A 138 -16.56 9.52 8.29
N GLY A 139 -15.47 10.14 8.73
CA GLY A 139 -14.45 9.44 9.49
C GLY A 139 -13.06 9.68 8.95
N GLU A 140 -12.18 8.77 9.30
CA GLU A 140 -10.77 8.81 8.96
C GLU A 140 -10.35 7.50 8.34
N ARG A 141 -9.26 7.54 7.58
CA ARG A 141 -8.60 6.34 7.09
C ARG A 141 -7.16 6.34 7.56
N LEU A 142 -6.74 5.22 8.13
CA LEU A 142 -5.34 4.98 8.47
C LEU A 142 -4.85 3.77 7.70
N LEU A 143 -3.79 3.95 6.92
CA LEU A 143 -3.12 2.90 6.19
C LEU A 143 -1.69 2.76 6.67
N PHE A 144 -1.27 1.52 6.86
CA PHE A 144 0.14 1.21 7.03
C PHE A 144 0.67 0.72 5.69
N SER A 145 1.65 1.42 5.13
CA SER A 145 2.13 1.16 3.77
C SER A 145 3.63 0.92 3.78
N PHE A 146 4.05 -0.15 3.13
CA PHE A 146 5.46 -0.48 3.00
C PHE A 146 5.77 -0.97 1.59
N GLY A 147 6.94 -0.54 1.11
CA GLY A 147 7.36 -0.79 -0.25
C GLY A 147 8.52 -1.76 -0.35
N ALA A 148 8.68 -2.28 -1.54
CA ALA A 148 9.82 -3.11 -1.90
C ALA A 148 10.18 -2.90 -3.36
N SER A 149 11.42 -3.20 -3.70
CA SER A 149 11.88 -3.28 -5.08
C SER A 149 12.03 -4.75 -5.46
N VAL A 150 11.41 -5.15 -6.55
CA VAL A 150 11.35 -6.54 -6.98
C VAL A 150 11.87 -6.64 -8.41
N PRO A 151 12.79 -7.58 -8.73
CA PRO A 151 13.21 -7.78 -10.11
C PRO A 151 12.00 -8.04 -11.04
N GLU A 152 12.02 -7.46 -12.23
CA GLU A 152 10.94 -7.64 -13.20
C GLU A 152 10.58 -9.12 -13.43
N LYS A 153 11.58 -9.99 -13.49
CA LYS A 153 11.35 -11.44 -13.67
C LYS A 153 10.54 -12.08 -12.56
N GLU A 154 10.69 -11.59 -11.33
CA GLU A 154 9.93 -12.11 -10.20
C GLU A 154 8.47 -11.66 -10.27
N VAL A 155 8.24 -10.44 -10.73
CA VAL A 155 6.88 -9.92 -10.92
C VAL A 155 6.18 -10.66 -12.07
N GLU A 156 6.89 -10.96 -13.15
CA GLU A 156 6.34 -11.70 -14.29
C GLU A 156 5.74 -13.04 -13.86
N LYS A 157 6.31 -13.70 -12.83
CA LYS A 157 5.80 -14.97 -12.32
C LYS A 157 4.39 -14.88 -11.73
N ILE A 158 3.96 -13.70 -11.31
CA ILE A 158 2.62 -13.48 -10.75
C ILE A 158 1.69 -12.76 -11.72
N LEU A 159 2.09 -12.61 -12.97
CA LEU A 159 1.30 -12.01 -14.05
C LEU A 159 0.89 -13.06 -15.07
N GLN A 160 -0.29 -12.86 -15.65
CA GLN A 160 -0.75 -13.63 -16.82
C GLN A 160 -0.40 -12.89 -18.10
#